data_f0876d49fae2e79ad3f4504683e4907b
#
_entry.id   f0876d49fae2e79ad3f4504683e4907b
#
_cell.length_a   1.000
_cell.length_b   1.000
_cell.length_c   1.000
_cell.angle_alpha   90.00
_cell.angle_beta   90.00
_cell.angle_gamma   90.00
#
_symmetry.space_group_name_H-M   'P 1'
#
loop_
_entity.id
_entity.type
_entity.pdbx_description
1 polymer ?
#
loop_
_entity_poly.entity_id
_entity_poly.type
_entity_poly.pdbx_seq_one_letter_code
_entity_poly.pdbx_strand_id
1 'polypeptide(L)'
;MAVLSVNVNKIALLRNSRGRDFPNVIHYVERIISLGVKGITVHPRPDERHVTKKDVFDINECLKSHPGVEFNIEGYPSREFLKLVLAVCPNQCTLVPDEPSQLTSDHGWQIARNRALLADAIASLREAKIRSSLFLDPIPDLLDEVQEVGADRIELYTEEYASRFGAHEEDLVWQKYSDTAKRAAELNIGVNAGHDLDLKNLARFLEIPEVLEVSIGHALVVEALDQGLNSVIKQYLEITNR
;
A
#
# COMPACT_ATOMS: atom_id res chain seq x y z
N MET A 1 -11.40 11.91 -5.85
CA MET A 1 -9.94 12.17 -5.64
C MET A 1 -9.40 11.09 -4.72
N ALA A 2 -8.34 10.39 -5.13
CA ALA A 2 -7.66 9.40 -4.31
C ALA A 2 -6.32 9.95 -3.81
N VAL A 3 -5.86 9.51 -2.63
CA VAL A 3 -4.55 9.90 -2.11
C VAL A 3 -3.45 9.08 -2.80
N LEU A 4 -2.40 9.71 -3.28
CA LEU A 4 -1.18 9.02 -3.71
C LEU A 4 -0.32 8.72 -2.49
N SER A 5 -0.07 7.44 -2.22
CA SER A 5 0.95 6.95 -1.31
C SER A 5 2.12 6.35 -2.10
N VAL A 6 3.33 6.83 -1.84
CA VAL A 6 4.53 6.34 -2.54
C VAL A 6 5.23 5.28 -1.70
N ASN A 7 5.31 4.07 -2.26
CA ASN A 7 6.04 2.96 -1.65
C ASN A 7 7.54 3.10 -1.97
N VAL A 8 8.36 3.34 -0.93
CA VAL A 8 9.80 3.61 -1.08
C VAL A 8 10.69 2.37 -1.00
N ASN A 9 10.12 1.16 -0.99
CA ASN A 9 10.88 -0.09 -0.90
C ASN A 9 11.95 -0.23 -1.98
N LYS A 10 11.66 0.18 -3.22
CA LYS A 10 12.62 0.05 -4.34
C LYS A 10 13.80 1.01 -4.20
N ILE A 11 13.61 2.17 -3.59
CA ILE A 11 14.69 3.10 -3.25
C ILE A 11 15.63 2.47 -2.21
N ALA A 12 15.05 1.86 -1.17
CA ALA A 12 15.81 1.14 -0.15
C ALA A 12 16.52 -0.09 -0.73
N LEU A 13 15.89 -0.82 -1.66
CA LEU A 13 16.51 -1.96 -2.36
C LEU A 13 17.76 -1.53 -3.14
N LEU A 14 17.69 -0.41 -3.88
CA LEU A 14 18.84 0.16 -4.58
C LEU A 14 19.97 0.52 -3.61
N ARG A 15 19.68 1.14 -2.47
CA ARG A 15 20.66 1.43 -1.40
C ARG A 15 21.33 0.15 -0.93
N ASN A 16 20.54 -0.88 -0.62
CA ASN A 16 21.04 -2.13 -0.06
C ASN A 16 21.97 -2.88 -1.03
N SER A 17 21.80 -2.70 -2.34
CA SER A 17 22.62 -3.36 -3.36
C SER A 17 24.13 -2.99 -3.29
N ARG A 18 24.49 -1.88 -2.62
CA ARG A 18 25.88 -1.37 -2.54
C ARG A 18 26.40 -1.24 -1.12
N GLY A 19 25.61 -1.53 -0.09
CA GLY A 19 26.03 -1.44 1.32
C GLY A 19 26.46 -0.03 1.77
N ARG A 20 25.97 1.02 1.10
CA ARG A 20 26.18 2.44 1.42
C ARG A 20 24.83 3.12 1.54
N ASP A 21 24.78 4.26 2.24
CA ASP A 21 23.57 5.09 2.35
C ASP A 21 23.36 5.96 1.08
N PHE A 22 23.35 5.30 -0.08
CA PHE A 22 23.13 5.94 -1.38
C PHE A 22 22.41 4.96 -2.33
N PRO A 23 21.17 5.31 -2.75
CA PRO A 23 20.38 6.50 -2.40
C PRO A 23 19.95 6.54 -0.93
N ASN A 24 20.03 7.72 -0.27
CA ASN A 24 19.52 7.89 1.10
C ASN A 24 17.99 7.90 1.09
N VAL A 25 17.36 7.02 1.86
CA VAL A 25 15.90 6.83 1.85
C VAL A 25 15.17 8.07 2.37
N ILE A 26 15.66 8.69 3.45
CA ILE A 26 15.04 9.88 4.05
C ILE A 26 15.08 11.07 3.09
N HIS A 27 16.22 11.28 2.41
CA HIS A 27 16.32 12.32 1.38
C HIS A 27 15.25 12.15 0.28
N TYR A 28 14.98 10.90 -0.15
CA TYR A 28 13.93 10.64 -1.15
C TYR A 28 12.53 10.81 -0.57
N VAL A 29 12.28 10.43 0.67
CA VAL A 29 11.01 10.68 1.37
C VAL A 29 10.72 12.18 1.42
N GLU A 30 11.66 13.00 1.89
CA GLU A 30 11.53 14.46 1.92
C GLU A 30 11.28 15.06 0.53
N ARG A 31 12.03 14.59 -0.47
CA ARG A 31 11.85 15.04 -1.86
C ARG A 31 10.46 14.68 -2.41
N ILE A 32 9.98 13.45 -2.16
CA ILE A 32 8.65 12.99 -2.57
C ILE A 32 7.57 13.87 -1.93
N ILE A 33 7.67 14.13 -0.63
CA ILE A 33 6.75 14.99 0.12
C ILE A 33 6.78 16.43 -0.41
N SER A 34 7.97 16.97 -0.72
CA SER A 34 8.12 18.34 -1.26
C SER A 34 7.42 18.53 -2.61
N LEU A 35 7.16 17.43 -3.34
CA LEU A 35 6.41 17.44 -4.61
C LEU A 35 4.88 17.40 -4.40
N GLY A 36 4.39 17.24 -3.16
CA GLY A 36 2.98 17.28 -2.83
C GLY A 36 2.35 15.93 -2.48
N VAL A 37 3.13 14.84 -2.44
CA VAL A 37 2.65 13.51 -2.04
C VAL A 37 2.18 13.53 -0.59
N LYS A 38 1.07 12.83 -0.30
CA LYS A 38 0.41 12.82 1.02
C LYS A 38 0.45 11.46 1.73
N GLY A 39 1.06 10.45 1.12
CA GLY A 39 1.23 9.13 1.73
C GLY A 39 2.63 8.57 1.46
N ILE A 40 3.20 7.93 2.46
CA ILE A 40 4.43 7.14 2.35
C ILE A 40 4.12 5.73 2.82
N THR A 41 4.47 4.75 1.99
CA THR A 41 4.27 3.33 2.30
C THR A 41 5.61 2.60 2.35
N VAL A 42 5.74 1.68 3.30
CA VAL A 42 6.88 0.78 3.44
C VAL A 42 6.44 -0.63 3.81
N HIS A 43 7.21 -1.64 3.36
CA HIS A 43 7.01 -3.02 3.74
C HIS A 43 8.31 -3.60 4.31
N PRO A 44 8.57 -3.46 5.62
CA PRO A 44 9.75 -4.01 6.26
C PRO A 44 9.66 -5.53 6.37
N ARG A 45 10.17 -6.25 5.36
CA ARG A 45 10.18 -7.72 5.37
C ARG A 45 11.14 -8.27 6.44
N PRO A 46 10.91 -9.49 6.95
CA PRO A 46 11.76 -10.07 7.99
C PRO A 46 13.24 -10.16 7.63
N ASP A 47 13.58 -10.32 6.35
CA ASP A 47 14.95 -10.40 5.82
C ASP A 47 15.56 -9.03 5.50
N GLU A 48 14.83 -7.95 5.71
CA GLU A 48 15.26 -6.57 5.47
C GLU A 48 15.86 -6.34 4.07
N ARG A 49 15.40 -7.08 3.05
CA ARG A 49 15.91 -6.99 1.67
C ARG A 49 15.82 -5.59 1.07
N HIS A 50 14.91 -4.75 1.56
CA HIS A 50 14.74 -3.35 1.15
C HIS A 50 14.64 -2.43 2.37
N VAL A 51 13.46 -1.98 2.80
CA VAL A 51 13.30 -1.18 4.01
C VAL A 51 13.65 -2.01 5.25
N THR A 52 14.56 -1.49 6.08
CA THR A 52 14.96 -2.08 7.36
C THR A 52 14.09 -1.55 8.50
N LYS A 53 14.13 -2.20 9.66
CA LYS A 53 13.46 -1.68 10.88
C LYS A 53 13.96 -0.28 11.24
N LYS A 54 15.26 -0.03 11.04
CA LYS A 54 15.84 1.31 11.27
C LYS A 54 15.21 2.35 10.35
N ASP A 55 15.04 2.04 9.07
CA ASP A 55 14.40 2.96 8.12
C ASP A 55 12.97 3.32 8.54
N VAL A 56 12.22 2.34 9.07
CA VAL A 56 10.85 2.59 9.54
C VAL A 56 10.82 3.65 10.63
N PHE A 57 11.74 3.56 11.63
CA PHE A 57 11.85 4.58 12.67
C PHE A 57 12.34 5.93 12.13
N ASP A 58 13.34 5.93 11.24
CA ASP A 58 13.88 7.15 10.65
C ASP A 58 12.81 7.89 9.81
N ILE A 59 12.03 7.14 9.01
CA ILE A 59 10.89 7.70 8.24
C ILE A 59 9.83 8.26 9.19
N ASN A 60 9.45 7.52 10.23
CA ASN A 60 8.48 8.00 11.20
C ASN A 60 8.94 9.31 11.87
N GLU A 61 10.23 9.41 12.23
CA GLU A 61 10.78 10.65 12.81
C GLU A 61 10.74 11.81 11.80
N CYS A 62 11.11 11.56 10.55
CA CYS A 62 11.03 12.54 9.46
C CYS A 62 9.60 13.06 9.28
N LEU A 63 8.60 12.17 9.31
CA LEU A 63 7.20 12.52 9.09
C LEU A 63 6.57 13.36 10.21
N LYS A 64 7.16 13.42 11.40
CA LYS A 64 6.70 14.33 12.48
C LYS A 64 6.75 15.80 12.07
N SER A 65 7.66 16.18 11.18
CA SER A 65 7.73 17.52 10.60
C SER A 65 6.76 17.75 9.44
N HIS A 66 6.02 16.72 9.02
CA HIS A 66 5.09 16.74 7.90
C HIS A 66 3.69 16.25 8.29
N PRO A 67 2.95 16.93 9.18
CA PRO A 67 1.71 16.43 9.80
C PRO A 67 0.56 16.16 8.82
N GLY A 68 0.70 16.56 7.55
CA GLY A 68 -0.29 16.28 6.51
C GLY A 68 0.05 15.08 5.63
N VAL A 69 1.06 14.28 5.99
CA VAL A 69 1.50 13.09 5.25
C VAL A 69 1.23 11.85 6.10
N GLU A 70 0.48 10.91 5.57
CA GLU A 70 0.17 9.64 6.24
C GLU A 70 1.30 8.62 6.03
N PHE A 71 1.54 7.82 7.08
CA PHE A 71 2.48 6.71 7.05
C PHE A 71 1.71 5.39 7.07
N ASN A 72 1.95 4.53 6.07
CA ASN A 72 1.44 3.17 5.98
C ASN A 72 2.58 2.16 6.11
N ILE A 73 2.43 1.17 7.00
CA ILE A 73 3.39 0.06 7.15
C ILE A 73 2.68 -1.24 6.78
N GLU A 74 3.24 -1.92 5.76
CA GLU A 74 2.73 -3.20 5.27
C GLU A 74 3.50 -4.36 5.89
N GLY A 75 2.84 -5.47 6.15
CA GLY A 75 3.51 -6.71 6.57
C GLY A 75 2.58 -7.79 7.06
N TYR A 76 3.14 -9.01 7.18
CA TYR A 76 2.47 -10.14 7.79
C TYR A 76 2.35 -9.92 9.30
N PRO A 77 1.19 -10.18 9.94
CA PRO A 77 0.92 -9.89 11.35
C PRO A 77 1.65 -10.85 12.32
N SER A 78 2.97 -11.02 12.13
CA SER A 78 3.80 -11.71 13.09
C SER A 78 3.94 -10.89 14.38
N ARG A 79 4.29 -11.55 15.48
CA ARG A 79 4.50 -10.89 16.77
C ARG A 79 5.57 -9.77 16.67
N GLU A 80 6.65 -10.01 15.92
CA GLU A 80 7.73 -9.04 15.71
C GLU A 80 7.26 -7.85 14.89
N PHE A 81 6.49 -8.10 13.84
CA PHE A 81 5.93 -7.05 12.99
C PHE A 81 4.95 -6.16 13.78
N LEU A 82 4.00 -6.77 14.49
CA LEU A 82 3.04 -6.01 15.31
C LEU A 82 3.76 -5.20 16.40
N LYS A 83 4.81 -5.75 17.03
CA LYS A 83 5.62 -5.01 17.99
C LYS A 83 6.29 -3.78 17.37
N LEU A 84 6.79 -3.89 16.13
CA LEU A 84 7.35 -2.76 15.38
C LEU A 84 6.28 -1.70 15.10
N VAL A 85 5.14 -2.11 14.54
CA VAL A 85 4.03 -1.22 14.17
C VAL A 85 3.50 -0.47 15.39
N LEU A 86 3.28 -1.17 16.52
CA LEU A 86 2.81 -0.56 17.76
C LEU A 86 3.82 0.41 18.39
N ALA A 87 5.13 0.18 18.20
CA ALA A 87 6.16 1.09 18.67
C ALA A 87 6.27 2.37 17.80
N VAL A 88 5.96 2.27 16.52
CA VAL A 88 6.01 3.38 15.55
C VAL A 88 4.70 4.20 15.57
N CYS A 89 3.56 3.55 15.78
CA CYS A 89 2.21 4.14 15.71
C CYS A 89 1.97 4.90 14.39
N PRO A 90 2.05 4.22 13.22
CA PRO A 90 1.76 4.86 11.93
C PRO A 90 0.27 5.22 11.82
N ASN A 91 -0.10 5.99 10.79
CA ASN A 91 -1.50 6.29 10.50
C ASN A 91 -2.28 5.04 10.07
N GLN A 92 -1.62 4.14 9.33
CA GLN A 92 -2.22 2.94 8.77
C GLN A 92 -1.24 1.76 8.84
N CYS A 93 -1.80 0.57 9.00
CA CYS A 93 -1.09 -0.69 8.86
C CYS A 93 -1.86 -1.59 7.88
N THR A 94 -1.23 -1.95 6.76
CA THR A 94 -1.78 -2.91 5.80
C THR A 94 -1.25 -4.30 6.12
N LEU A 95 -2.14 -5.20 6.52
CA LEU A 95 -1.81 -6.60 6.79
C LEU A 95 -1.82 -7.39 5.47
N VAL A 96 -0.69 -8.04 5.16
CA VAL A 96 -0.51 -8.84 3.94
C VAL A 96 -0.24 -10.31 4.29
N PRO A 97 -0.71 -11.28 3.47
CA PRO A 97 -0.56 -12.71 3.75
C PRO A 97 0.82 -13.29 3.39
N ASP A 98 1.79 -12.43 3.14
CA ASP A 98 3.10 -12.79 2.59
C ASP A 98 3.91 -13.71 3.51
N GLU A 99 4.26 -14.89 3.04
CA GLU A 99 5.26 -15.72 3.69
C GLU A 99 6.68 -15.11 3.58
N PRO A 100 7.57 -15.37 4.55
CA PRO A 100 8.93 -14.80 4.54
C PRO A 100 9.75 -15.09 3.27
N SER A 101 9.51 -16.26 2.63
CA SER A 101 10.21 -16.68 1.42
C SER A 101 9.63 -16.09 0.13
N GLN A 102 8.48 -15.47 0.18
CA GLN A 102 7.76 -14.94 -0.98
C GLN A 102 8.49 -13.73 -1.57
N LEU A 103 8.63 -13.68 -2.91
CA LEU A 103 9.37 -12.60 -3.60
C LEU A 103 8.60 -11.27 -3.53
N THR A 104 7.30 -11.33 -3.79
CA THR A 104 6.36 -10.20 -3.73
C THR A 104 4.99 -10.72 -3.31
N SER A 105 4.09 -9.83 -2.90
CA SER A 105 2.69 -10.19 -2.66
C SER A 105 2.05 -10.66 -3.98
N ASP A 106 1.36 -11.79 -3.97
CA ASP A 106 0.77 -12.42 -5.16
C ASP A 106 -0.67 -12.92 -4.95
N HIS A 107 -1.23 -12.70 -3.77
CA HIS A 107 -2.62 -13.04 -3.44
C HIS A 107 -3.10 -12.26 -2.21
N GLY A 108 -4.43 -12.14 -2.07
CA GLY A 108 -5.08 -11.59 -0.90
C GLY A 108 -5.28 -12.59 0.24
N TRP A 109 -5.77 -12.11 1.39
CA TRP A 109 -6.05 -12.95 2.54
C TRP A 109 -7.16 -13.97 2.30
N GLN A 110 -6.94 -15.20 2.73
CA GLN A 110 -7.98 -16.19 2.99
C GLN A 110 -8.50 -15.98 4.43
N ILE A 111 -9.42 -15.02 4.59
CA ILE A 111 -9.83 -14.50 5.91
C ILE A 111 -10.40 -15.62 6.79
N ALA A 112 -11.29 -16.45 6.26
CA ALA A 112 -11.89 -17.55 7.02
C ALA A 112 -10.86 -18.45 7.70
N ARG A 113 -9.74 -18.74 7.02
CA ARG A 113 -8.65 -19.58 7.56
C ARG A 113 -7.79 -18.87 8.60
N ASN A 114 -7.73 -17.54 8.53
CA ASN A 114 -6.84 -16.70 9.34
C ASN A 114 -7.61 -15.80 10.32
N ARG A 115 -8.91 -16.07 10.51
CA ARG A 115 -9.83 -15.20 11.26
C ARG A 115 -9.29 -14.79 12.64
N ALA A 116 -8.84 -15.75 13.45
CA ALA A 116 -8.34 -15.46 14.79
C ALA A 116 -7.09 -14.56 14.75
N LEU A 117 -6.12 -14.89 13.89
CA LEU A 117 -4.90 -14.08 13.71
C LEU A 117 -5.22 -12.64 13.31
N LEU A 118 -6.11 -12.46 12.32
CA LEU A 118 -6.48 -11.15 11.80
C LEU A 118 -7.27 -10.35 12.82
N ALA A 119 -8.25 -10.98 13.50
CA ALA A 119 -9.05 -10.31 14.53
C ALA A 119 -8.17 -9.82 15.70
N ASP A 120 -7.23 -10.64 16.17
CA ASP A 120 -6.30 -10.27 17.26
C ASP A 120 -5.36 -9.11 16.83
N ALA A 121 -4.83 -9.18 15.61
CA ALA A 121 -3.99 -8.12 15.05
C ALA A 121 -4.76 -6.80 14.91
N ILE A 122 -5.96 -6.85 14.31
CA ILE A 122 -6.82 -5.67 14.12
C ILE A 122 -7.24 -5.08 15.45
N ALA A 123 -7.59 -5.89 16.45
CA ALA A 123 -7.89 -5.41 17.79
C ALA A 123 -6.73 -4.63 18.41
N SER A 124 -5.50 -5.17 18.30
CA SER A 124 -4.29 -4.51 18.78
C SER A 124 -4.02 -3.17 18.08
N LEU A 125 -4.21 -3.12 16.74
CA LEU A 125 -4.08 -1.89 15.95
C LEU A 125 -5.12 -0.85 16.38
N ARG A 126 -6.37 -1.28 16.56
CA ARG A 126 -7.48 -0.40 16.99
C ARG A 126 -7.24 0.20 18.38
N GLU A 127 -6.73 -0.58 19.34
CA GLU A 127 -6.36 -0.08 20.68
C GLU A 127 -5.29 1.02 20.58
N ALA A 128 -4.34 0.88 19.65
CA ALA A 128 -3.30 1.87 19.37
C ALA A 128 -3.78 3.02 18.46
N LYS A 129 -5.05 3.03 18.03
CA LYS A 129 -5.63 4.00 17.09
C LYS A 129 -4.95 4.02 15.72
N ILE A 130 -4.44 2.89 15.29
CA ILE A 130 -3.84 2.68 13.96
C ILE A 130 -4.93 2.12 13.05
N ARG A 131 -5.16 2.77 11.90
CA ARG A 131 -6.11 2.29 10.89
C ARG A 131 -5.63 0.98 10.29
N SER A 132 -6.47 -0.05 10.33
CA SER A 132 -6.18 -1.35 9.75
C SER A 132 -6.62 -1.43 8.29
N SER A 133 -5.81 -2.05 7.43
CA SER A 133 -6.15 -2.38 6.06
C SER A 133 -5.80 -3.84 5.78
N LEU A 134 -6.65 -4.58 5.05
CA LEU A 134 -6.40 -5.96 4.64
C LEU A 134 -6.12 -6.04 3.14
N PHE A 135 -4.98 -6.64 2.77
CA PHE A 135 -4.66 -6.92 1.38
C PHE A 135 -5.58 -8.02 0.85
N LEU A 136 -6.35 -7.75 -0.23
CA LEU A 136 -7.49 -8.56 -0.63
C LEU A 136 -7.60 -8.69 -2.15
N ASP A 137 -7.98 -9.88 -2.61
CA ASP A 137 -8.38 -10.10 -3.99
C ASP A 137 -9.74 -9.43 -4.27
N PRO A 138 -10.02 -9.01 -5.53
CA PRO A 138 -11.24 -8.30 -5.88
C PRO A 138 -12.45 -9.23 -5.97
N ILE A 139 -12.90 -9.73 -4.82
CA ILE A 139 -14.00 -10.68 -4.65
C ILE A 139 -15.03 -10.09 -3.67
N PRO A 140 -16.20 -9.63 -4.13
CA PRO A 140 -17.19 -8.97 -3.27
C PRO A 140 -17.63 -9.79 -2.05
N ASP A 141 -17.75 -11.10 -2.19
CA ASP A 141 -18.18 -12.00 -1.11
C ASP A 141 -17.24 -12.03 0.10
N LEU A 142 -15.95 -11.69 -0.09
CA LEU A 142 -14.98 -11.62 1.01
C LEU A 142 -15.24 -10.44 1.97
N LEU A 143 -16.01 -9.44 1.56
CA LEU A 143 -16.22 -8.22 2.36
C LEU A 143 -17.03 -8.49 3.64
N ASP A 144 -17.89 -9.49 3.65
CA ASP A 144 -18.61 -9.89 4.87
C ASP A 144 -17.62 -10.44 5.91
N GLU A 145 -16.63 -11.23 5.49
CA GLU A 145 -15.56 -11.71 6.36
C GLU A 145 -14.63 -10.58 6.85
N VAL A 146 -14.35 -9.58 5.99
CA VAL A 146 -13.60 -8.37 6.38
C VAL A 146 -14.33 -7.61 7.48
N GLN A 147 -15.66 -7.45 7.34
CA GLN A 147 -16.49 -6.80 8.36
C GLN A 147 -16.48 -7.57 9.68
N GLU A 148 -16.54 -8.90 9.63
CA GLU A 148 -16.52 -9.75 10.83
C GLU A 148 -15.21 -9.64 11.62
N VAL A 149 -14.06 -9.54 10.95
CA VAL A 149 -12.77 -9.30 11.64
C VAL A 149 -12.56 -7.84 12.02
N GLY A 150 -13.39 -6.95 11.46
CA GLY A 150 -13.49 -5.55 11.86
C GLY A 150 -12.37 -4.65 11.32
N ALA A 151 -11.83 -4.91 10.13
CA ALA A 151 -10.87 -4.04 9.48
C ALA A 151 -11.52 -2.72 9.03
N ASP A 152 -10.75 -1.63 9.06
CA ASP A 152 -11.22 -0.30 8.67
C ASP A 152 -11.20 -0.12 7.15
N ARG A 153 -10.24 -0.77 6.47
CA ARG A 153 -10.04 -0.70 5.02
C ARG A 153 -9.67 -2.05 4.45
N ILE A 154 -9.79 -2.14 3.14
CA ILE A 154 -9.12 -3.15 2.31
C ILE A 154 -8.10 -2.46 1.41
N GLU A 155 -7.08 -3.20 0.96
CA GLU A 155 -6.22 -2.82 -0.15
C GLU A 155 -6.38 -3.85 -1.26
N LEU A 156 -7.00 -3.45 -2.37
CA LEU A 156 -7.22 -4.32 -3.51
C LEU A 156 -5.91 -4.65 -4.23
N TYR A 157 -5.63 -5.94 -4.37
CA TYR A 157 -4.52 -6.45 -5.17
C TYR A 157 -4.80 -6.26 -6.66
N THR A 158 -4.07 -5.39 -7.35
CA THR A 158 -4.41 -4.90 -8.68
C THR A 158 -3.61 -5.53 -9.83
N GLU A 159 -2.86 -6.61 -9.60
CA GLU A 159 -2.07 -7.26 -10.65
C GLU A 159 -2.93 -7.80 -11.80
N GLU A 160 -4.05 -8.47 -11.51
CA GLU A 160 -4.94 -9.00 -12.54
C GLU A 160 -5.43 -7.88 -13.47
N TYR A 161 -5.81 -6.72 -12.90
CA TYR A 161 -6.19 -5.55 -13.68
C TYR A 161 -5.02 -5.02 -14.52
N ALA A 162 -3.85 -4.83 -13.90
CA ALA A 162 -2.69 -4.29 -14.57
C ALA A 162 -2.22 -5.18 -15.74
N SER A 163 -2.22 -6.49 -15.56
CA SER A 163 -1.83 -7.47 -16.59
C SER A 163 -2.82 -7.58 -17.75
N ARG A 164 -4.11 -7.23 -17.53
CA ARG A 164 -5.17 -7.26 -18.54
C ARG A 164 -5.47 -5.89 -19.14
N PHE A 165 -4.81 -4.84 -18.68
CA PHE A 165 -5.00 -3.50 -19.22
C PHE A 165 -4.67 -3.43 -20.72
N GLY A 166 -5.58 -2.89 -21.53
CA GLY A 166 -5.49 -2.88 -23.00
C GLY A 166 -5.86 -4.20 -23.69
N ALA A 167 -6.20 -5.25 -22.94
CA ALA A 167 -6.68 -6.53 -23.49
C ALA A 167 -8.20 -6.56 -23.65
N HIS A 168 -8.70 -7.59 -24.34
CA HIS A 168 -10.16 -7.76 -24.58
C HIS A 168 -10.96 -7.91 -23.28
N GLU A 169 -10.35 -8.46 -22.23
CA GLU A 169 -10.97 -8.73 -20.93
C GLU A 169 -10.88 -7.55 -19.96
N GLU A 170 -10.27 -6.43 -20.32
CA GLU A 170 -10.05 -5.29 -19.43
C GLU A 170 -11.31 -4.84 -18.70
N ASP A 171 -12.39 -4.59 -19.43
CA ASP A 171 -13.65 -4.11 -18.84
C ASP A 171 -14.25 -5.13 -17.86
N LEU A 172 -14.15 -6.43 -18.18
CA LEU A 172 -14.64 -7.49 -17.30
C LEU A 172 -13.85 -7.55 -16.00
N VAL A 173 -12.52 -7.43 -16.10
CA VAL A 173 -11.65 -7.42 -14.93
C VAL A 173 -11.87 -6.14 -14.12
N TRP A 174 -11.90 -4.97 -14.77
CA TRP A 174 -12.17 -3.71 -14.09
C TRP A 174 -13.51 -3.75 -13.31
N GLN A 175 -14.56 -4.39 -13.88
CA GLN A 175 -15.86 -4.52 -13.23
C GLN A 175 -15.78 -5.29 -11.90
N LYS A 176 -14.93 -6.33 -11.79
CA LYS A 176 -14.73 -7.05 -10.52
C LYS A 176 -14.25 -6.10 -9.41
N TYR A 177 -13.28 -5.22 -9.73
CA TYR A 177 -12.76 -4.23 -8.79
C TYR A 177 -13.84 -3.20 -8.41
N SER A 178 -14.58 -2.71 -9.39
CA SER A 178 -15.69 -1.79 -9.15
C SER A 178 -16.76 -2.40 -8.25
N ASP A 179 -17.18 -3.65 -8.50
CA ASP A 179 -18.21 -4.32 -7.70
C ASP A 179 -17.70 -4.59 -6.28
N THR A 180 -16.44 -4.98 -6.12
CA THR A 180 -15.82 -5.17 -4.79
C THR A 180 -15.73 -3.85 -4.02
N ALA A 181 -15.32 -2.77 -4.68
CA ALA A 181 -15.22 -1.46 -4.06
C ALA A 181 -16.61 -0.91 -3.64
N LYS A 182 -17.64 -1.09 -4.46
CA LYS A 182 -19.03 -0.75 -4.09
C LYS A 182 -19.51 -1.55 -2.88
N ARG A 183 -19.25 -2.86 -2.87
CA ARG A 183 -19.61 -3.71 -1.72
C ARG A 183 -18.90 -3.26 -0.44
N ALA A 184 -17.63 -2.89 -0.52
CA ALA A 184 -16.89 -2.33 0.62
C ALA A 184 -17.55 -1.05 1.14
N ALA A 185 -17.92 -0.12 0.26
CA ALA A 185 -18.60 1.12 0.62
C ALA A 185 -19.96 0.89 1.30
N GLU A 186 -20.76 -0.08 0.83
CA GLU A 186 -22.01 -0.49 1.46
C GLU A 186 -21.83 -0.94 2.92
N LEU A 187 -20.68 -1.57 3.20
CA LEU A 187 -20.29 -2.04 4.54
C LEU A 187 -19.52 -1.00 5.37
N ASN A 188 -19.37 0.23 4.85
CA ASN A 188 -18.54 1.29 5.43
C ASN A 188 -17.07 0.89 5.62
N ILE A 189 -16.53 0.06 4.72
CA ILE A 189 -15.13 -0.32 4.64
C ILE A 189 -14.46 0.56 3.59
N GLY A 190 -13.37 1.26 3.96
CA GLY A 190 -12.62 2.08 3.01
C GLY A 190 -11.85 1.22 2.01
N VAL A 191 -11.59 1.76 0.81
CA VAL A 191 -10.90 1.04 -0.26
C VAL A 191 -9.60 1.73 -0.61
N ASN A 192 -8.50 1.02 -0.45
CA ASN A 192 -7.20 1.33 -1.01
C ASN A 192 -6.93 0.36 -2.18
N ALA A 193 -5.95 0.69 -3.01
CA ALA A 193 -5.50 -0.20 -4.07
C ALA A 193 -3.97 -0.10 -4.26
N GLY A 194 -3.35 -1.21 -4.61
CA GLY A 194 -1.92 -1.26 -4.81
C GLY A 194 -1.49 -2.49 -5.60
N HIS A 195 -0.25 -2.45 -6.05
CA HIS A 195 0.43 -3.43 -6.88
C HIS A 195 0.20 -3.23 -8.39
N ASP A 196 1.31 -3.01 -9.12
CA ASP A 196 1.38 -2.91 -10.60
C ASP A 196 0.51 -1.81 -11.27
N LEU A 197 -0.03 -0.86 -10.48
CA LEU A 197 -0.59 0.35 -11.04
C LEU A 197 0.55 1.26 -11.55
N ASP A 198 0.37 1.81 -12.76
CA ASP A 198 1.32 2.65 -13.46
C ASP A 198 0.64 3.86 -14.13
N LEU A 199 1.42 4.73 -14.77
CA LEU A 199 0.88 5.92 -15.46
C LEU A 199 -0.09 5.61 -16.60
N LYS A 200 -0.09 4.39 -17.14
CA LYS A 200 -0.96 4.01 -18.26
C LYS A 200 -2.33 3.55 -17.77
N ASN A 201 -2.34 2.74 -16.69
CA ASN A 201 -3.54 2.06 -16.22
C ASN A 201 -4.27 2.78 -15.06
N LEU A 202 -3.57 3.63 -14.30
CA LEU A 202 -4.11 4.26 -13.10
C LEU A 202 -5.35 5.13 -13.37
N ALA A 203 -5.34 5.91 -14.45
CA ALA A 203 -6.45 6.82 -14.74
C ALA A 203 -7.78 6.08 -14.91
N ARG A 204 -7.77 4.95 -15.62
CA ARG A 204 -8.94 4.10 -15.79
C ARG A 204 -9.34 3.41 -14.50
N PHE A 205 -8.37 2.96 -13.69
CA PHE A 205 -8.65 2.35 -12.39
C PHE A 205 -9.38 3.32 -11.46
N LEU A 206 -8.98 4.58 -11.43
CA LEU A 206 -9.57 5.62 -10.59
C LEU A 206 -10.94 6.15 -11.10
N GLU A 207 -11.49 5.58 -12.16
CA GLU A 207 -12.91 5.74 -12.45
C GLU A 207 -13.81 4.99 -11.44
N ILE A 208 -13.22 4.15 -10.56
CA ILE A 208 -13.88 3.56 -9.38
C ILE A 208 -13.86 4.63 -8.26
N PRO A 209 -15.01 5.28 -7.98
CA PRO A 209 -15.04 6.45 -7.10
C PRO A 209 -14.80 6.12 -5.61
N GLU A 210 -14.97 4.86 -5.24
CA GLU A 210 -14.80 4.36 -3.87
C GLU A 210 -13.33 4.23 -3.46
N VAL A 211 -12.38 4.30 -4.41
CA VAL A 211 -10.94 4.21 -4.11
C VAL A 211 -10.46 5.49 -3.43
N LEU A 212 -9.98 5.35 -2.20
CA LEU A 212 -9.54 6.45 -1.35
C LEU A 212 -8.04 6.72 -1.43
N GLU A 213 -7.25 5.67 -1.68
CA GLU A 213 -5.79 5.71 -1.69
C GLU A 213 -5.22 4.72 -2.71
N VAL A 214 -4.13 5.10 -3.37
CA VAL A 214 -3.35 4.18 -4.21
C VAL A 214 -1.90 4.15 -3.75
N SER A 215 -1.35 2.94 -3.54
CA SER A 215 0.04 2.72 -3.14
C SER A 215 0.86 2.31 -4.37
N ILE A 216 1.81 3.18 -4.79
CA ILE A 216 2.59 2.98 -6.01
C ILE A 216 4.08 2.96 -5.68
N GLY A 217 4.76 1.87 -6.07
CA GLY A 217 6.17 1.67 -5.75
C GLY A 217 7.03 1.32 -6.96
N HIS A 218 6.93 0.08 -7.44
CA HIS A 218 7.81 -0.44 -8.49
C HIS A 218 7.68 0.38 -9.79
N ALA A 219 6.47 0.54 -10.30
CA ALA A 219 6.20 1.27 -11.54
C ALA A 219 6.75 2.71 -11.47
N LEU A 220 6.45 3.44 -10.38
CA LEU A 220 6.93 4.81 -10.20
C LEU A 220 8.46 4.92 -10.28
N VAL A 221 9.20 3.98 -9.67
CA VAL A 221 10.67 3.99 -9.70
C VAL A 221 11.20 3.67 -11.09
N VAL A 222 10.60 2.69 -11.79
CA VAL A 222 10.99 2.33 -13.17
C VAL A 222 10.75 3.51 -14.12
N GLU A 223 9.57 4.12 -14.07
CA GLU A 223 9.22 5.30 -14.88
C GLU A 223 10.12 6.50 -14.56
N ALA A 224 10.52 6.65 -13.29
CA ALA A 224 11.44 7.71 -12.87
C ALA A 224 12.86 7.53 -13.43
N LEU A 225 13.29 6.32 -13.79
CA LEU A 225 14.57 6.10 -14.49
C LEU A 225 14.55 6.71 -15.90
N ASP A 226 13.40 6.70 -16.56
CA ASP A 226 13.25 7.23 -17.92
C ASP A 226 12.93 8.73 -17.93
N GLN A 227 12.05 9.18 -17.03
CA GLN A 227 11.44 10.51 -17.10
C GLN A 227 11.92 11.46 -15.97
N GLY A 228 12.61 10.92 -14.98
CA GLY A 228 12.99 11.63 -13.75
C GLY A 228 11.86 11.68 -12.71
N LEU A 229 12.23 11.54 -11.44
CA LEU A 229 11.30 11.40 -10.31
C LEU A 229 10.27 12.55 -10.22
N ASN A 230 10.71 13.79 -10.42
CA ASN A 230 9.82 14.96 -10.29
C ASN A 230 8.71 14.95 -11.35
N SER A 231 9.04 14.56 -12.59
CA SER A 231 8.08 14.47 -13.69
C SER A 231 7.03 13.38 -13.40
N VAL A 232 7.49 12.20 -13.00
CA VAL A 232 6.63 11.05 -12.75
C VAL A 232 5.68 11.31 -11.58
N ILE A 233 6.17 11.83 -10.46
CA ILE A 233 5.31 12.15 -9.31
C ILE A 233 4.24 13.19 -9.69
N LYS A 234 4.58 14.21 -10.45
CA LYS A 234 3.58 15.20 -10.92
C LYS A 234 2.48 14.55 -11.76
N GLN A 235 2.83 13.65 -12.67
CA GLN A 235 1.86 12.94 -13.49
C GLN A 235 0.92 12.07 -12.63
N TYR A 236 1.46 11.33 -11.64
CA TYR A 236 0.63 10.58 -10.70
C TYR A 236 -0.31 11.49 -9.90
N LEU A 237 0.18 12.64 -9.40
CA LEU A 237 -0.65 13.61 -8.68
C LEU A 237 -1.72 14.24 -9.59
N GLU A 238 -1.44 14.49 -10.87
CA GLU A 238 -2.44 14.95 -11.82
C GLU A 238 -3.55 13.93 -12.05
N ILE A 239 -3.24 12.64 -12.05
CA ILE A 239 -4.22 11.56 -12.18
C ILE A 239 -5.04 11.40 -10.90
N THR A 240 -4.41 11.37 -9.73
CA THR A 240 -5.10 11.12 -8.45
C THR A 240 -5.96 12.31 -7.98
N ASN A 241 -5.68 13.53 -8.45
CA ASN A 241 -6.42 14.75 -8.12
C ASN A 241 -7.63 15.03 -9.04
N ARG A 242 -7.86 14.20 -10.06
CA ARG A 242 -9.06 14.27 -10.91
C ARG A 242 -10.25 13.68 -10.17
#